data_aaf5ca0312f91f06401dd55f47e07a7d
#
_entry.id   aaf5ca0312f91f06401dd55f47e07a7d
#
_cell.length_a   1.000
_cell.length_b   1.000
_cell.length_c   1.000
_cell.angle_alpha   90.00
_cell.angle_beta   90.00
_cell.angle_gamma   90.00
#
_symmetry.space_group_name_H-M   'P 1'
#
loop_
_entity.id
_entity.type
_entity.pdbx_description
1 polymer ?
#
loop_
_entity_poly.entity_id
_entity_poly.type
_entity_poly.pdbx_seq_one_letter_code
_entity_poly.pdbx_strand_id
1 'polypeptide(L)'
;MIQKEENTLLQKQGLESRAEADERRRVYLTPTAVIWEAGRVSGSKALLENRSVQVGLHNSDCCTLTNDGAAASILLDYGKELAGGLMLSVGTLCGAEEVRLRIRFGESATEAMSEPGGPGGATNDHACRDWTISVRQLSMTPVGETGFRFVRIDLLTEGAGMQFCAAKAILLYRDIPYLGSFSCSDPLLNRIWETGAYTVHLNMQQYIWDGVKRDRLVWIGDLHPELSTIQAVFGDQQVIRDSLDLVTSQTPADQWMNDIPTYSMWWIVIQHDYYMQFGDRAYLARQLPYLKKLTENLSAHIGPDGKDCTPENRFLDWPTKGDPAAVDMGIQALHILAARASSRIFRALGEEALAQQAESDCTRLLQYRPEHCASKQAAALAALAGLLDASDANETILKKGGAAGLCCFMGYYVLLAQAAAQDYAGALDMLRAYWGGMLRLGATTFWEDFDLRWMENAAPIDRLPRAGEIDVHATYGKHCYRGFRHSLCHGWASGPTAWLTRFVLGVEILEPGCM
;
A
#
# COMPACT_ATOMS: atom_id res chain seq x y z
N MET A 1 19.21 -0.26 39.43
CA MET A 1 18.36 -0.75 38.32
C MET A 1 18.24 -2.25 38.48
N ILE A 2 17.09 -2.73 38.93
CA ILE A 2 16.78 -4.17 39.01
C ILE A 2 16.39 -4.55 37.61
N GLN A 3 17.23 -5.32 36.91
CA GLN A 3 16.82 -6.00 35.66
C GLN A 3 15.64 -6.90 36.04
N LYS A 4 14.43 -6.59 35.55
CA LYS A 4 13.35 -7.55 35.52
C LYS A 4 13.82 -8.67 34.57
N GLU A 5 14.20 -9.81 35.15
CA GLU A 5 14.28 -11.04 34.37
C GLU A 5 12.87 -11.31 33.83
N GLU A 6 12.67 -11.06 32.55
CA GLU A 6 11.43 -11.40 31.87
C GLU A 6 11.35 -12.93 31.73
N ASN A 7 10.80 -13.57 32.74
CA ASN A 7 10.62 -15.00 32.81
C ASN A 7 9.39 -15.41 31.98
N THR A 8 9.52 -15.29 30.64
CA THR A 8 8.45 -15.55 29.70
C THR A 8 8.12 -17.05 29.58
N LEU A 9 6.94 -17.38 29.05
CA LEU A 9 6.56 -18.76 28.75
C LEU A 9 7.61 -19.43 27.84
N LEU A 10 8.08 -18.72 26.82
CA LEU A 10 9.05 -19.23 25.85
C LEU A 10 10.35 -19.64 26.54
N GLN A 11 10.88 -18.77 27.42
CA GLN A 11 12.08 -19.06 28.21
C GLN A 11 11.89 -20.28 29.11
N LYS A 12 10.78 -20.30 29.88
CA LYS A 12 10.47 -21.41 30.78
C LYS A 12 10.34 -22.75 30.06
N GLN A 13 9.86 -22.76 28.83
CA GLN A 13 9.63 -23.99 28.06
C GLN A 13 10.77 -24.29 27.05
N GLY A 14 11.82 -23.47 27.00
CA GLY A 14 12.93 -23.66 26.07
C GLY A 14 12.52 -23.54 24.60
N LEU A 15 11.52 -22.72 24.28
CA LEU A 15 10.98 -22.54 22.93
C LEU A 15 11.59 -21.35 22.19
N GLU A 16 12.36 -20.49 22.85
CA GLU A 16 12.88 -19.22 22.30
C GLU A 16 13.63 -19.39 20.99
N SER A 17 14.53 -20.39 20.90
CA SER A 17 15.34 -20.62 19.70
C SER A 17 14.54 -21.10 18.49
N ARG A 18 13.25 -21.39 18.65
CA ARG A 18 12.33 -21.86 17.62
C ARG A 18 11.16 -20.94 17.38
N ALA A 19 11.09 -19.82 18.12
CA ALA A 19 10.00 -18.87 18.05
C ALA A 19 10.43 -17.66 17.21
N GLU A 20 9.61 -17.31 16.23
CA GLU A 20 9.64 -16.01 15.57
C GLU A 20 8.55 -15.14 16.20
N ALA A 21 8.91 -13.94 16.62
CA ALA A 21 7.95 -13.02 17.22
C ALA A 21 7.12 -12.34 16.14
N ASP A 22 5.81 -12.37 16.28
CA ASP A 22 4.92 -11.53 15.49
C ASP A 22 4.60 -10.26 16.30
N GLU A 23 5.08 -9.11 15.84
CA GLU A 23 4.87 -7.83 16.50
C GLU A 23 3.49 -7.22 16.18
N ARG A 24 2.73 -7.86 15.32
CA ARG A 24 1.37 -7.40 15.01
C ARG A 24 0.42 -7.77 16.13
N ARG A 25 -0.50 -6.85 16.39
CA ARG A 25 -1.61 -7.06 17.31
C ARG A 25 -2.83 -7.57 16.57
N ARG A 26 -3.58 -8.47 17.22
CA ARG A 26 -4.88 -8.96 16.74
C ARG A 26 -6.00 -8.31 17.53
N VAL A 27 -6.94 -7.66 16.85
CA VAL A 27 -8.16 -7.12 17.44
C VAL A 27 -9.40 -7.56 16.65
N TYR A 28 -10.57 -7.54 17.29
CA TYR A 28 -11.83 -7.97 16.71
C TYR A 28 -12.76 -6.78 16.56
N LEU A 29 -13.16 -6.48 15.32
CA LEU A 29 -13.99 -5.33 14.97
C LEU A 29 -15.39 -5.77 14.60
N THR A 30 -16.38 -5.12 15.19
CA THR A 30 -17.80 -5.31 14.85
C THR A 30 -18.10 -4.66 13.48
N PRO A 31 -18.90 -5.29 12.59
CA PRO A 31 -19.32 -4.62 11.37
C PRO A 31 -20.13 -3.35 11.67
N THR A 32 -20.02 -2.36 10.80
CA THR A 32 -20.73 -1.09 10.94
C THR A 32 -22.10 -1.11 10.28
N ALA A 33 -22.29 -1.97 9.28
CA ALA A 33 -23.55 -2.10 8.57
C ALA A 33 -23.77 -3.49 7.99
N VAL A 34 -25.04 -3.85 7.83
CA VAL A 34 -25.52 -4.91 6.93
C VAL A 34 -26.04 -4.19 5.69
N ILE A 35 -25.40 -4.38 4.54
CA ILE A 35 -25.72 -3.63 3.33
C ILE A 35 -26.53 -4.41 2.31
N TRP A 36 -26.60 -5.74 2.48
CA TRP A 36 -27.42 -6.59 1.63
C TRP A 36 -27.74 -7.93 2.32
N GLU A 37 -28.92 -8.44 2.04
CA GLU A 37 -29.40 -9.76 2.48
C GLU A 37 -30.15 -10.45 1.34
N ALA A 38 -30.07 -11.77 1.30
CA ALA A 38 -30.89 -12.60 0.41
C ALA A 38 -31.29 -13.93 1.06
N GLY A 39 -32.37 -14.53 0.58
CA GLY A 39 -32.95 -15.74 1.17
C GLY A 39 -33.55 -15.47 2.56
N ARG A 40 -33.55 -16.47 3.40
CA ARG A 40 -34.19 -16.38 4.74
C ARG A 40 -33.16 -15.96 5.79
N VAL A 41 -33.10 -14.66 6.05
CA VAL A 41 -32.25 -14.02 7.06
C VAL A 41 -33.13 -13.40 8.16
N SER A 42 -32.74 -13.54 9.42
CA SER A 42 -33.40 -12.86 10.53
C SER A 42 -32.40 -12.44 11.61
N GLY A 43 -32.69 -11.34 12.31
CA GLY A 43 -31.88 -10.87 13.42
C GLY A 43 -30.49 -10.32 13.02
N SER A 44 -30.24 -9.99 11.77
CA SER A 44 -28.96 -9.53 11.27
C SER A 44 -28.42 -8.29 11.98
N LYS A 45 -29.29 -7.40 12.46
CA LYS A 45 -28.91 -6.21 13.23
C LYS A 45 -28.16 -6.55 14.53
N ALA A 46 -28.35 -7.75 15.08
CA ALA A 46 -27.62 -8.21 16.26
C ALA A 46 -26.10 -8.33 16.02
N LEU A 47 -25.68 -8.51 14.77
CA LEU A 47 -24.26 -8.53 14.39
C LEU A 47 -23.57 -7.17 14.51
N LEU A 48 -24.34 -6.07 14.51
CA LEU A 48 -23.83 -4.70 14.63
C LEU A 48 -23.56 -4.30 16.09
N GLU A 49 -23.95 -5.14 17.04
CA GLU A 49 -23.71 -4.90 18.45
C GLU A 49 -22.31 -5.36 18.85
N ASN A 50 -21.64 -4.56 19.70
CA ASN A 50 -20.29 -4.90 20.16
C ASN A 50 -20.34 -6.01 21.22
N ARG A 51 -20.50 -7.24 20.76
CA ARG A 51 -20.49 -8.45 21.60
C ARG A 51 -19.14 -9.13 21.61
N SER A 52 -18.91 -10.00 22.61
CA SER A 52 -17.75 -10.88 22.62
C SER A 52 -17.75 -11.84 21.43
N VAL A 53 -16.58 -12.22 20.95
CA VAL A 53 -16.43 -13.35 20.00
C VAL A 53 -16.67 -14.70 20.66
N GLN A 54 -16.64 -14.77 22.01
CA GLN A 54 -16.85 -16.01 22.73
C GLN A 54 -18.31 -16.48 22.60
N VAL A 55 -18.50 -17.68 22.10
CA VAL A 55 -19.78 -18.35 22.04
C VAL A 55 -20.16 -18.88 23.44
N GLY A 56 -21.42 -18.74 23.82
CA GLY A 56 -21.96 -19.28 25.07
C GLY A 56 -22.89 -20.49 24.80
N LEU A 57 -23.27 -21.21 25.86
CA LEU A 57 -24.25 -22.31 25.77
C LEU A 57 -25.67 -21.79 25.50
N HIS A 58 -25.96 -20.59 25.96
CA HIS A 58 -27.25 -19.91 25.74
C HIS A 58 -26.96 -18.58 25.04
N ASN A 59 -27.39 -18.49 23.79
CA ASN A 59 -27.19 -17.29 22.97
C ASN A 59 -28.55 -16.69 22.65
N SER A 60 -28.77 -15.43 23.02
CA SER A 60 -29.94 -14.64 22.63
C SER A 60 -29.57 -13.66 21.50
N ASP A 61 -30.58 -13.23 20.75
CA ASP A 61 -30.46 -12.17 19.77
C ASP A 61 -29.34 -12.39 18.73
N CYS A 62 -29.26 -13.60 18.18
CA CYS A 62 -28.33 -13.98 17.13
C CYS A 62 -28.91 -13.72 15.74
N CYS A 63 -28.03 -13.52 14.76
CA CYS A 63 -28.42 -13.60 13.35
C CYS A 63 -28.67 -15.06 12.97
N THR A 64 -29.76 -15.32 12.27
CA THR A 64 -30.10 -16.67 11.76
C THR A 64 -30.17 -16.65 10.25
N LEU A 65 -29.42 -17.55 9.62
CA LEU A 65 -29.55 -17.90 8.20
C LEU A 65 -30.26 -19.25 8.11
N THR A 66 -31.23 -19.39 7.17
CA THR A 66 -31.90 -20.65 6.88
C THR A 66 -31.91 -20.88 5.37
N ASN A 67 -31.37 -22.01 4.94
CA ASN A 67 -31.40 -22.44 3.54
C ASN A 67 -32.56 -23.46 3.38
N ASP A 68 -33.67 -23.00 2.89
CA ASP A 68 -34.89 -23.80 2.64
C ASP A 68 -35.11 -24.08 1.13
N GLY A 69 -34.02 -24.27 0.39
CA GLY A 69 -33.98 -24.47 -1.05
C GLY A 69 -33.36 -23.31 -1.82
N ALA A 70 -33.06 -22.20 -1.12
CA ALA A 70 -32.28 -21.09 -1.63
C ALA A 70 -31.25 -20.67 -0.58
N ALA A 71 -30.02 -20.43 -0.98
CA ALA A 71 -28.95 -20.00 -0.08
C ALA A 71 -29.33 -18.69 0.63
N ALA A 72 -29.26 -18.70 1.97
CA ALA A 72 -29.42 -17.50 2.76
C ALA A 72 -28.05 -16.79 2.84
N SER A 73 -28.04 -15.50 2.60
CA SER A 73 -26.81 -14.73 2.41
C SER A 73 -26.88 -13.36 3.07
N ILE A 74 -25.73 -12.86 3.52
CA ILE A 74 -25.59 -11.54 4.13
C ILE A 74 -24.28 -10.88 3.66
N LEU A 75 -24.30 -9.55 3.43
CA LEU A 75 -23.12 -8.74 3.13
C LEU A 75 -22.92 -7.71 4.23
N LEU A 76 -21.76 -7.78 4.89
CA LEU A 76 -21.34 -6.92 5.99
C LEU A 76 -20.33 -5.89 5.52
N ASP A 77 -20.45 -4.65 5.99
CA ASP A 77 -19.45 -3.57 5.86
C ASP A 77 -18.78 -3.33 7.21
N TYR A 78 -17.45 -3.33 7.25
CA TYR A 78 -16.65 -3.01 8.45
C TYR A 78 -16.23 -1.53 8.51
N GLY A 79 -16.68 -0.70 7.58
CA GLY A 79 -16.55 0.74 7.57
C GLY A 79 -15.23 1.27 6.99
N LYS A 80 -14.15 0.50 7.10
CA LYS A 80 -12.83 0.84 6.54
C LYS A 80 -12.14 -0.42 5.99
N GLU A 81 -11.19 -0.20 5.12
CA GLU A 81 -10.24 -1.24 4.70
C GLU A 81 -9.49 -1.81 5.90
N LEU A 82 -9.28 -3.11 5.92
CA LEU A 82 -8.63 -3.87 6.98
C LEU A 82 -7.63 -4.87 6.40
N ALA A 83 -6.57 -5.18 7.14
CA ALA A 83 -5.69 -6.31 6.87
C ALA A 83 -5.96 -7.42 7.89
N GLY A 84 -6.37 -8.61 7.45
CA GLY A 84 -6.66 -9.73 8.33
C GLY A 84 -7.77 -10.64 7.81
N GLY A 85 -8.72 -11.04 8.66
CA GLY A 85 -9.73 -12.03 8.30
C GLY A 85 -11.05 -11.85 9.03
N LEU A 86 -11.79 -12.93 9.12
CA LEU A 86 -13.09 -12.98 9.81
C LEU A 86 -13.06 -13.98 10.96
N MET A 87 -13.63 -13.64 12.11
CA MET A 87 -13.97 -14.54 13.20
C MET A 87 -15.47 -14.78 13.23
N LEU A 88 -15.88 -16.00 12.98
CA LEU A 88 -17.27 -16.43 13.12
C LEU A 88 -17.50 -17.09 14.49
N SER A 89 -18.51 -16.64 15.22
CA SER A 89 -19.01 -17.28 16.44
C SER A 89 -20.35 -17.93 16.17
N VAL A 90 -20.31 -19.24 15.96
CA VAL A 90 -21.50 -20.04 15.58
C VAL A 90 -22.18 -20.55 16.85
N GLY A 91 -23.46 -20.24 16.97
CA GLY A 91 -24.32 -20.73 18.06
C GLY A 91 -24.93 -22.09 17.73
N THR A 92 -26.24 -22.14 17.54
CA THR A 92 -26.99 -23.37 17.27
C THR A 92 -27.10 -23.63 15.78
N LEU A 93 -27.06 -24.91 15.39
CA LEU A 93 -27.41 -25.40 14.07
C LEU A 93 -28.77 -26.12 14.13
N CYS A 94 -29.51 -26.07 13.02
CA CYS A 94 -30.78 -26.81 12.84
C CYS A 94 -30.72 -27.56 11.50
N GLY A 95 -31.27 -28.79 11.46
CA GLY A 95 -31.35 -29.57 10.23
C GLY A 95 -30.06 -30.29 9.81
N ALA A 96 -28.92 -29.97 10.43
CA ALA A 96 -27.63 -30.60 10.16
C ALA A 96 -26.72 -30.49 11.38
N GLU A 97 -25.75 -31.44 11.54
CA GLU A 97 -24.71 -31.41 12.57
C GLU A 97 -23.56 -30.50 12.17
N GLU A 98 -23.37 -30.29 10.88
CA GLU A 98 -22.36 -29.46 10.27
C GLU A 98 -22.95 -28.73 9.06
N VAL A 99 -22.61 -27.45 8.88
CA VAL A 99 -23.04 -26.68 7.73
C VAL A 99 -21.86 -26.14 6.96
N ARG A 100 -22.02 -26.02 5.64
CA ARG A 100 -21.05 -25.43 4.74
C ARG A 100 -21.40 -23.96 4.52
N LEU A 101 -20.37 -23.11 4.66
CA LEU A 101 -20.45 -21.68 4.41
C LEU A 101 -19.49 -21.32 3.28
N ARG A 102 -19.89 -20.37 2.45
CA ARG A 102 -18.98 -19.66 1.57
C ARG A 102 -18.76 -18.26 2.12
N ILE A 103 -17.50 -17.88 2.29
CA ILE A 103 -17.08 -16.59 2.81
C ILE A 103 -16.30 -15.88 1.72
N ARG A 104 -16.75 -14.69 1.31
CA ARG A 104 -16.10 -13.87 0.30
C ARG A 104 -15.72 -12.52 0.88
N PHE A 105 -14.46 -12.18 0.72
CA PHE A 105 -13.89 -10.89 1.11
C PHE A 105 -13.85 -9.96 -0.10
N GLY A 106 -13.94 -8.65 0.11
CA GLY A 106 -13.77 -7.64 -0.93
C GLY A 106 -13.35 -6.30 -0.35
N GLU A 107 -12.50 -5.58 -1.06
CA GLU A 107 -12.17 -4.17 -0.77
C GLU A 107 -13.32 -3.24 -1.20
N SER A 108 -14.18 -3.70 -2.11
CA SER A 108 -15.45 -3.06 -2.46
C SER A 108 -16.62 -3.99 -2.20
N ALA A 109 -17.82 -3.39 -2.05
CA ALA A 109 -19.06 -4.16 -1.88
C ALA A 109 -19.28 -5.14 -3.04
N THR A 110 -19.00 -4.71 -4.25
CA THR A 110 -19.18 -5.51 -5.47
C THR A 110 -18.15 -6.61 -5.62
N GLU A 111 -16.91 -6.41 -5.17
CA GLU A 111 -15.92 -7.47 -5.13
C GLU A 111 -16.35 -8.61 -4.24
N ALA A 112 -16.84 -8.34 -3.02
CA ALA A 112 -17.38 -9.37 -2.13
C ALA A 112 -18.60 -10.11 -2.72
N MET A 113 -19.33 -9.48 -3.64
CA MET A 113 -20.47 -10.10 -4.34
C MET A 113 -20.06 -10.90 -5.58
N SER A 114 -18.83 -10.71 -6.11
CA SER A 114 -18.40 -11.29 -7.38
C SER A 114 -17.93 -12.75 -7.24
N GLU A 115 -17.95 -13.46 -8.38
CA GLU A 115 -17.38 -14.81 -8.49
C GLU A 115 -15.89 -14.72 -8.90
N PRO A 116 -14.98 -15.56 -8.34
CA PRO A 116 -13.64 -15.70 -8.85
C PRO A 116 -13.64 -16.10 -10.33
N GLY A 117 -12.75 -15.48 -11.12
CA GLY A 117 -12.71 -15.70 -12.57
C GLY A 117 -13.87 -15.09 -13.35
N GLY A 118 -14.76 -14.35 -12.69
CA GLY A 118 -15.88 -13.65 -13.32
C GLY A 118 -15.46 -12.44 -14.15
N PRO A 119 -16.42 -11.71 -14.75
CA PRO A 119 -16.15 -10.60 -15.68
C PRO A 119 -15.28 -9.49 -15.08
N GLY A 120 -15.34 -9.25 -13.79
CA GLY A 120 -14.53 -8.25 -13.08
C GLY A 120 -13.09 -8.66 -12.79
N GLY A 121 -12.63 -9.83 -13.24
CA GLY A 121 -11.25 -10.29 -13.04
C GLY A 121 -10.90 -10.70 -11.59
N ALA A 122 -11.92 -10.93 -10.74
CA ALA A 122 -11.71 -11.41 -9.39
C ALA A 122 -11.05 -12.80 -9.40
N THR A 123 -10.00 -12.97 -8.64
CA THR A 123 -9.22 -14.22 -8.55
C THR A 123 -8.84 -14.54 -7.12
N ASN A 124 -8.38 -15.78 -6.89
CA ASN A 124 -7.75 -16.19 -5.63
C ASN A 124 -6.22 -16.31 -5.75
N ASP A 125 -5.63 -15.88 -6.87
CA ASP A 125 -4.22 -16.11 -7.16
C ASP A 125 -3.30 -15.40 -6.16
N HIS A 126 -3.27 -14.13 -6.04
CA HIS A 126 -2.37 -13.43 -5.10
C HIS A 126 -2.98 -13.23 -3.70
N ALA A 127 -4.30 -13.32 -3.57
CA ALA A 127 -5.00 -13.18 -2.30
C ALA A 127 -6.18 -14.12 -2.25
N CYS A 128 -6.19 -15.00 -1.28
CA CYS A 128 -7.31 -15.92 -1.08
C CYS A 128 -8.49 -15.17 -0.47
N ARG A 129 -9.44 -14.75 -1.29
CA ARG A 129 -10.61 -13.97 -0.90
C ARG A 129 -11.94 -14.75 -0.88
N ASP A 130 -11.95 -15.99 -1.33
CA ASP A 130 -13.14 -16.83 -1.45
C ASP A 130 -12.88 -18.21 -0.82
N TRP A 131 -13.57 -18.49 0.27
CA TRP A 131 -13.39 -19.67 1.09
C TRP A 131 -14.68 -20.44 1.22
N THR A 132 -14.64 -21.76 1.05
CA THR A 132 -15.72 -22.64 1.50
C THR A 132 -15.23 -23.42 2.72
N ILE A 133 -15.92 -23.27 3.84
CA ILE A 133 -15.60 -23.89 5.12
C ILE A 133 -16.76 -24.70 5.64
N SER A 134 -16.47 -25.67 6.51
CA SER A 134 -17.47 -26.37 7.32
C SER A 134 -17.40 -25.85 8.75
N VAL A 135 -18.56 -25.62 9.36
CA VAL A 135 -18.67 -25.19 10.75
C VAL A 135 -19.66 -26.06 11.51
N ARG A 136 -19.42 -26.20 12.80
CA ARG A 136 -20.28 -26.93 13.74
C ARG A 136 -20.88 -25.98 14.77
N GLN A 137 -21.92 -26.42 15.46
CA GLN A 137 -22.49 -25.64 16.56
C GLN A 137 -21.48 -25.35 17.67
N LEU A 138 -21.67 -24.25 18.37
CA LEU A 138 -20.83 -23.78 19.48
C LEU A 138 -19.34 -23.67 19.12
N SER A 139 -19.06 -23.22 17.89
CA SER A 139 -17.70 -23.07 17.38
C SER A 139 -17.29 -21.61 17.18
N MET A 140 -15.99 -21.38 17.32
CA MET A 140 -15.34 -20.12 16.94
C MET A 140 -14.33 -20.42 15.84
N THR A 141 -14.58 -19.90 14.64
CA THR A 141 -13.83 -20.25 13.44
C THR A 141 -13.23 -19.00 12.80
N PRO A 142 -11.89 -18.86 12.82
CA PRO A 142 -11.21 -17.83 12.04
C PRO A 142 -11.16 -18.24 10.57
N VAL A 143 -11.35 -17.27 9.66
CA VAL A 143 -11.35 -17.49 8.21
C VAL A 143 -10.57 -16.40 7.51
N GLY A 144 -9.66 -16.80 6.63
CA GLY A 144 -8.93 -15.92 5.74
C GLY A 144 -7.85 -15.08 6.42
N GLU A 145 -6.98 -14.52 5.58
CA GLU A 145 -6.07 -13.42 5.89
C GLU A 145 -5.82 -12.67 4.58
N THR A 146 -6.43 -11.49 4.41
CA THR A 146 -6.37 -10.68 3.19
C THR A 146 -6.68 -9.21 3.50
N GLY A 147 -6.56 -8.32 2.50
CA GLY A 147 -7.13 -6.98 2.53
C GLY A 147 -8.62 -7.01 2.21
N PHE A 148 -9.42 -6.32 3.00
CA PHE A 148 -10.87 -6.25 2.79
C PHE A 148 -11.55 -5.15 3.62
N ARG A 149 -12.70 -4.72 3.14
CA ARG A 149 -13.67 -3.93 3.92
C ARG A 149 -15.00 -4.67 4.06
N PHE A 150 -15.34 -5.52 3.09
CA PHE A 150 -16.64 -6.19 3.00
C PHE A 150 -16.48 -7.69 3.10
N VAL A 151 -17.45 -8.33 3.77
CA VAL A 151 -17.52 -9.80 3.85
C VAL A 151 -18.94 -10.26 3.51
N ARG A 152 -19.05 -11.14 2.52
CA ARG A 152 -20.26 -11.88 2.21
C ARG A 152 -20.18 -13.27 2.81
N ILE A 153 -21.28 -13.69 3.45
CA ILE A 153 -21.46 -15.02 4.05
C ILE A 153 -22.68 -15.67 3.41
N ASP A 154 -22.52 -16.84 2.80
CA ASP A 154 -23.57 -17.63 2.19
C ASP A 154 -23.70 -18.98 2.92
N LEU A 155 -24.90 -19.36 3.38
CA LEU A 155 -25.19 -20.69 3.90
C LEU A 155 -25.54 -21.63 2.74
N LEU A 156 -24.64 -22.59 2.47
CA LEU A 156 -24.75 -23.49 1.31
C LEU A 156 -25.54 -24.77 1.60
N THR A 157 -25.54 -25.26 2.85
CA THR A 157 -26.20 -26.51 3.22
C THR A 157 -27.72 -26.38 3.15
N GLU A 158 -28.35 -27.06 2.18
CA GLU A 158 -29.79 -27.08 1.99
C GLU A 158 -30.49 -27.78 3.15
N GLY A 159 -31.67 -27.29 3.53
CA GLY A 159 -32.46 -27.80 4.65
C GLY A 159 -31.92 -27.45 6.03
N ALA A 160 -30.84 -26.68 6.10
CA ALA A 160 -30.18 -26.31 7.35
C ALA A 160 -30.44 -24.86 7.75
N GLY A 161 -30.38 -24.62 9.07
CA GLY A 161 -30.32 -23.29 9.67
C GLY A 161 -29.10 -23.12 10.56
N MET A 162 -28.57 -21.91 10.62
CA MET A 162 -27.43 -21.56 11.45
C MET A 162 -27.67 -20.23 12.16
N GLN A 163 -27.41 -20.20 13.47
CA GLN A 163 -27.32 -18.99 14.25
C GLN A 163 -25.86 -18.59 14.40
N PHE A 164 -25.51 -17.34 14.09
CA PHE A 164 -24.24 -16.79 14.51
C PHE A 164 -24.41 -15.57 15.41
N CYS A 165 -23.66 -15.63 16.51
CA CYS A 165 -23.75 -14.66 17.58
C CYS A 165 -22.83 -13.48 17.31
N ALA A 166 -21.79 -13.69 16.50
CA ALA A 166 -20.88 -12.65 16.03
C ALA A 166 -20.21 -13.03 14.70
N ALA A 167 -20.00 -12.03 13.86
CA ALA A 167 -19.16 -12.06 12.67
C ALA A 167 -18.22 -10.85 12.76
N LYS A 168 -17.05 -11.00 13.39
CA LYS A 168 -16.12 -9.89 13.63
C LYS A 168 -14.94 -9.96 12.68
N ALA A 169 -14.58 -8.81 12.10
CA ALA A 169 -13.31 -8.73 11.41
C ALA A 169 -12.16 -8.95 12.40
N ILE A 170 -11.17 -9.71 11.97
CA ILE A 170 -9.87 -9.78 12.60
C ILE A 170 -9.02 -8.72 11.92
N LEU A 171 -8.56 -7.71 12.67
CA LEU A 171 -7.56 -6.76 12.19
C LEU A 171 -6.19 -7.17 12.75
N LEU A 172 -5.22 -7.34 11.85
CA LEU A 172 -3.81 -7.54 12.16
C LEU A 172 -3.07 -6.25 11.81
N TYR A 173 -2.42 -5.62 12.80
CA TYR A 173 -1.74 -4.35 12.61
C TYR A 173 -0.64 -4.16 13.65
N ARG A 174 0.32 -3.30 13.40
CA ARG A 174 1.30 -2.85 14.39
C ARG A 174 0.65 -1.80 15.30
N ASP A 175 0.65 -2.03 16.61
CA ASP A 175 0.07 -1.11 17.61
C ASP A 175 1.06 0.01 17.93
N ILE A 176 1.29 0.89 16.98
CA ILE A 176 2.25 2.00 17.06
C ILE A 176 1.53 3.35 17.07
N PRO A 177 2.03 4.35 17.82
CA PRO A 177 1.39 5.66 17.89
C PRO A 177 1.62 6.48 16.60
N TYR A 178 0.65 7.30 16.25
CA TYR A 178 0.80 8.38 15.29
C TYR A 178 1.55 9.53 15.97
N LEU A 179 2.81 9.73 15.63
CA LEU A 179 3.66 10.80 16.16
C LEU A 179 3.46 12.10 15.39
N GLY A 180 3.29 11.99 14.07
CA GLY A 180 2.96 13.11 13.20
C GLY A 180 1.46 13.39 13.18
N SER A 181 1.11 14.64 12.93
CA SER A 181 -0.26 15.09 12.75
C SER A 181 -0.33 16.21 11.73
N PHE A 182 -1.49 16.36 11.09
CA PHE A 182 -1.74 17.42 10.12
C PHE A 182 -3.13 17.99 10.31
N SER A 183 -3.24 19.31 10.33
CA SER A 183 -4.51 20.01 10.37
C SER A 183 -4.38 21.35 9.64
N CYS A 184 -5.28 21.61 8.71
CA CYS A 184 -5.40 22.87 8.00
C CYS A 184 -6.88 23.26 7.84
N SER A 185 -7.14 24.44 7.28
CA SER A 185 -8.50 24.95 7.05
C SER A 185 -9.29 24.18 5.98
N ASP A 186 -8.63 23.34 5.18
CA ASP A 186 -9.26 22.50 4.15
C ASP A 186 -9.50 21.07 4.67
N PRO A 187 -10.74 20.70 5.02
CA PRO A 187 -11.04 19.38 5.56
C PRO A 187 -10.77 18.24 4.56
N LEU A 188 -10.72 18.51 3.25
CA LEU A 188 -10.37 17.51 2.26
C LEU A 188 -8.88 17.15 2.33
N LEU A 189 -8.00 18.12 2.50
CA LEU A 189 -6.57 17.90 2.66
C LEU A 189 -6.27 17.15 3.97
N ASN A 190 -7.00 17.46 5.05
CA ASN A 190 -6.89 16.73 6.31
C ASN A 190 -7.23 15.25 6.12
N ARG A 191 -8.34 14.97 5.43
CA ARG A 191 -8.73 13.59 5.10
C ARG A 191 -7.73 12.89 4.17
N ILE A 192 -7.15 13.59 3.20
CA ILE A 192 -6.12 13.03 2.32
C ILE A 192 -4.91 12.61 3.16
N TRP A 193 -4.45 13.45 4.09
CA TRP A 193 -3.34 13.13 4.97
C TRP A 193 -3.63 11.90 5.84
N GLU A 194 -4.77 11.87 6.50
CA GLU A 194 -5.22 10.76 7.35
C GLU A 194 -5.36 9.45 6.57
N THR A 195 -5.86 9.50 5.34
CA THR A 195 -6.05 8.32 4.49
C THR A 195 -4.72 7.72 4.06
N GLY A 196 -3.73 8.55 3.68
CA GLY A 196 -2.40 8.03 3.33
C GLY A 196 -1.67 7.47 4.55
N ALA A 197 -1.80 8.11 5.72
CA ALA A 197 -1.27 7.59 6.98
C ALA A 197 -1.87 6.22 7.34
N TYR A 198 -3.18 6.06 7.18
CA TYR A 198 -3.88 4.80 7.42
C TYR A 198 -3.49 3.72 6.39
N THR A 199 -3.32 4.10 5.12
CA THR A 199 -2.88 3.18 4.06
C THR A 199 -1.56 2.51 4.42
N VAL A 200 -0.52 3.29 4.73
CA VAL A 200 0.78 2.71 5.09
C VAL A 200 0.77 2.00 6.43
N HIS A 201 -0.09 2.40 7.37
CA HIS A 201 -0.24 1.68 8.64
C HIS A 201 -0.73 0.25 8.40
N LEU A 202 -1.68 0.05 7.50
CA LEU A 202 -2.12 -1.29 7.12
C LEU A 202 -1.03 -2.08 6.39
N ASN A 203 -0.18 -1.43 5.60
CA ASN A 203 0.89 -2.08 4.85
C ASN A 203 2.10 -2.46 5.72
N MET A 204 2.27 -1.85 6.91
CA MET A 204 3.27 -2.26 7.89
C MET A 204 2.86 -3.57 8.59
N GLN A 205 3.08 -4.69 7.91
CA GLN A 205 2.80 -6.04 8.39
C GLN A 205 4.06 -6.67 8.99
N GLN A 206 4.40 -7.92 8.70
CA GLN A 206 5.70 -8.50 9.07
C GLN A 206 6.85 -7.70 8.46
N TYR A 207 6.66 -7.31 7.21
CA TYR A 207 7.46 -6.33 6.47
C TYR A 207 6.54 -5.22 5.98
N ILE A 208 7.08 -4.22 5.32
CA ILE A 208 6.27 -3.24 4.61
C ILE A 208 5.89 -3.85 3.26
N TRP A 209 4.61 -4.10 3.07
CA TRP A 209 4.04 -4.70 1.86
C TRP A 209 3.53 -3.60 0.93
N ASP A 210 3.62 -3.84 -0.36
CA ASP A 210 3.04 -3.01 -1.42
C ASP A 210 1.53 -2.80 -1.23
N GLY A 211 0.83 -3.84 -0.83
CA GLY A 211 -0.61 -3.85 -0.59
C GLY A 211 -1.05 -5.00 0.32
N VAL A 212 -2.25 -4.90 0.89
CA VAL A 212 -2.74 -5.89 1.86
C VAL A 212 -3.63 -6.97 1.24
N LYS A 213 -4.19 -6.73 0.04
CA LYS A 213 -5.03 -7.72 -0.64
C LYS A 213 -4.22 -8.76 -1.38
N ARG A 214 -3.29 -8.34 -2.22
CA ARG A 214 -2.51 -9.22 -3.10
C ARG A 214 -1.04 -8.82 -3.12
N ASP A 215 -0.23 -9.62 -3.77
CA ASP A 215 1.23 -9.66 -3.76
C ASP A 215 1.75 -9.79 -2.32
N ARG A 216 1.57 -8.80 -1.46
CA ARG A 216 2.00 -8.77 -0.07
C ARG A 216 3.51 -9.02 0.05
N LEU A 217 4.25 -8.34 -0.80
CA LEU A 217 5.70 -8.43 -0.95
C LEU A 217 6.36 -7.09 -0.64
N VAL A 218 7.67 -7.15 -0.45
CA VAL A 218 8.51 -5.96 -0.39
C VAL A 218 8.92 -5.58 -1.81
N TRP A 219 8.14 -4.73 -2.46
CA TRP A 219 8.47 -4.11 -3.74
C TRP A 219 9.26 -2.84 -3.48
N ILE A 220 10.60 -2.91 -3.60
CA ILE A 220 11.49 -1.86 -3.09
C ILE A 220 11.29 -0.48 -3.77
N GLY A 221 10.85 -0.46 -5.04
CA GLY A 221 10.52 0.79 -5.73
C GLY A 221 9.30 1.48 -5.14
N ASP A 222 8.29 0.71 -4.73
CA ASP A 222 7.06 1.19 -4.10
C ASP A 222 7.33 1.83 -2.74
N LEU A 223 8.35 1.32 -2.03
CA LEU A 223 8.68 1.75 -0.67
C LEU A 223 9.09 3.22 -0.55
N HIS A 224 9.56 3.90 -1.59
CA HIS A 224 10.03 5.28 -1.42
C HIS A 224 8.92 6.25 -0.98
N PRO A 225 7.73 6.35 -1.62
CA PRO A 225 6.64 7.17 -1.11
C PRO A 225 6.01 6.60 0.18
N GLU A 226 6.03 5.28 0.36
CA GLU A 226 5.56 4.65 1.60
C GLU A 226 6.41 5.07 2.79
N LEU A 227 7.74 4.93 2.69
CA LEU A 227 8.68 5.29 3.74
C LEU A 227 8.64 6.79 4.04
N SER A 228 8.52 7.63 3.01
CA SER A 228 8.34 9.08 3.21
C SER A 228 7.11 9.37 4.09
N THR A 229 6.03 8.61 3.89
CA THR A 229 4.81 8.74 4.68
C THR A 229 4.95 8.12 6.07
N ILE A 230 5.54 6.91 6.18
CA ILE A 230 5.79 6.25 7.47
C ILE A 230 6.66 7.14 8.37
N GLN A 231 7.74 7.69 7.83
CA GLN A 231 8.64 8.59 8.54
C GLN A 231 7.93 9.86 9.05
N ALA A 232 7.07 10.44 8.23
CA ALA A 232 6.31 11.64 8.61
C ALA A 232 5.26 11.38 9.69
N VAL A 233 4.72 10.16 9.78
CA VAL A 233 3.60 9.82 10.66
C VAL A 233 4.05 9.04 11.91
N PHE A 234 4.92 8.05 11.75
CA PHE A 234 5.25 7.07 12.80
C PHE A 234 6.68 7.19 13.32
N GLY A 235 7.53 7.99 12.66
CA GLY A 235 8.95 8.08 12.99
C GLY A 235 9.73 6.81 12.62
N ASP A 236 10.81 6.54 13.37
CA ASP A 236 11.66 5.37 13.14
C ASP A 236 10.98 4.08 13.61
N GLN A 237 10.76 3.18 12.66
CA GLN A 237 10.16 1.86 12.92
C GLN A 237 11.14 0.77 12.48
N GLN A 238 11.30 -0.27 13.29
CA GLN A 238 12.21 -1.39 12.98
C GLN A 238 11.84 -2.09 11.67
N VAL A 239 10.54 -2.20 11.36
CA VAL A 239 10.05 -2.82 10.12
C VAL A 239 10.58 -2.15 8.84
N ILE A 240 11.01 -0.88 8.91
CA ILE A 240 11.69 -0.20 7.79
C ILE A 240 13.01 -0.90 7.50
N ARG A 241 13.86 -1.05 8.52
CA ARG A 241 15.17 -1.70 8.38
C ARG A 241 15.02 -3.16 7.98
N ASP A 242 14.07 -3.86 8.61
CA ASP A 242 13.82 -5.27 8.30
C ASP A 242 13.42 -5.46 6.83
N SER A 243 12.60 -4.57 6.27
CA SER A 243 12.19 -4.62 4.86
C SER A 243 13.35 -4.31 3.91
N LEU A 244 14.18 -3.32 4.24
CA LEU A 244 15.35 -2.97 3.44
C LEU A 244 16.43 -4.07 3.49
N ASP A 245 16.63 -4.68 4.65
CA ASP A 245 17.58 -5.78 4.86
C ASP A 245 17.09 -7.10 4.21
N LEU A 246 15.78 -7.35 4.20
CA LEU A 246 15.20 -8.50 3.51
C LEU A 246 15.59 -8.51 2.04
N VAL A 247 15.40 -7.38 1.34
CA VAL A 247 15.67 -7.30 -0.11
C VAL A 247 17.15 -7.50 -0.41
N THR A 248 18.06 -6.93 0.39
CA THR A 248 19.51 -7.14 0.23
C THR A 248 19.94 -8.57 0.55
N SER A 249 19.24 -9.25 1.47
CA SER A 249 19.52 -10.67 1.79
C SER A 249 19.11 -11.63 0.68
N GLN A 250 18.10 -11.25 -0.11
CA GLN A 250 17.54 -12.07 -1.20
C GLN A 250 18.17 -11.77 -2.57
N THR A 251 18.74 -10.57 -2.75
CA THR A 251 19.26 -10.11 -4.04
C THR A 251 20.75 -9.84 -3.96
N PRO A 252 21.63 -10.60 -4.63
CA PRO A 252 23.03 -10.26 -4.78
C PRO A 252 23.23 -8.87 -5.43
N ALA A 253 24.24 -8.13 -5.02
CA ALA A 253 24.43 -6.73 -5.45
C ALA A 253 24.80 -6.54 -6.95
N ASP A 254 25.06 -7.62 -7.67
CA ASP A 254 25.24 -7.70 -9.12
C ASP A 254 23.95 -8.08 -9.87
N GLN A 255 22.86 -8.25 -9.14
CA GLN A 255 21.51 -8.47 -9.67
C GLN A 255 20.60 -7.29 -9.32
N TRP A 256 19.47 -7.20 -10.00
CA TRP A 256 18.51 -6.13 -9.78
C TRP A 256 17.44 -6.53 -8.76
N MET A 257 17.19 -5.69 -7.78
CA MET A 257 16.14 -5.89 -6.78
C MET A 257 14.78 -6.03 -7.48
N ASN A 258 14.02 -7.05 -7.11
CA ASN A 258 12.77 -7.44 -7.75
C ASN A 258 12.88 -7.61 -9.29
N ASP A 259 14.07 -7.94 -9.81
CA ASP A 259 14.40 -8.04 -11.24
C ASP A 259 14.20 -6.73 -12.04
N ILE A 260 14.22 -5.57 -11.38
CA ILE A 260 13.96 -4.26 -11.97
C ILE A 260 15.12 -3.29 -11.64
N PRO A 261 15.89 -2.80 -12.64
CA PRO A 261 17.02 -1.89 -12.39
C PRO A 261 16.65 -0.63 -11.61
N THR A 262 15.52 -0.01 -11.92
CA THR A 262 15.05 1.20 -11.21
C THR A 262 14.77 0.95 -9.73
N TYR A 263 14.39 -0.27 -9.36
CA TYR A 263 14.13 -0.63 -7.97
C TYR A 263 15.42 -0.66 -7.15
N SER A 264 16.53 -1.10 -7.73
CA SER A 264 17.84 -0.97 -7.12
C SER A 264 18.28 0.49 -6.96
N MET A 265 17.94 1.36 -7.92
CA MET A 265 18.19 2.81 -7.81
C MET A 265 17.35 3.43 -6.69
N TRP A 266 16.07 3.07 -6.58
CA TRP A 266 15.20 3.52 -5.49
C TRP A 266 15.74 3.10 -4.13
N TRP A 267 16.26 1.88 -3.99
CA TRP A 267 16.84 1.44 -2.72
C TRP A 267 17.98 2.36 -2.24
N ILE A 268 18.85 2.84 -3.15
CA ILE A 268 19.92 3.80 -2.82
C ILE A 268 19.32 5.14 -2.35
N VAL A 269 18.32 5.65 -3.06
CA VAL A 269 17.63 6.89 -2.67
C VAL A 269 17.00 6.74 -1.29
N ILE A 270 16.35 5.63 -1.04
CA ILE A 270 15.72 5.31 0.26
C ILE A 270 16.77 5.27 1.38
N GLN A 271 17.94 4.64 1.17
CA GLN A 271 19.02 4.62 2.18
C GLN A 271 19.51 6.03 2.53
N HIS A 272 19.63 6.90 1.54
CA HIS A 272 19.98 8.30 1.76
C HIS A 272 18.90 9.02 2.58
N ASP A 273 17.64 8.90 2.18
CA ASP A 273 16.54 9.64 2.80
C ASP A 273 16.24 9.12 4.22
N TYR A 274 16.39 7.80 4.45
CA TYR A 274 16.35 7.22 5.79
C TYR A 274 17.46 7.80 6.68
N TYR A 275 18.70 7.87 6.17
CA TYR A 275 19.80 8.46 6.92
C TYR A 275 19.57 9.95 7.21
N MET A 276 19.08 10.72 6.25
CA MET A 276 18.76 12.13 6.47
C MET A 276 17.69 12.29 7.55
N GLN A 277 16.66 11.44 7.53
CA GLN A 277 15.56 11.51 8.50
C GLN A 277 16.01 11.17 9.92
N PHE A 278 16.79 10.11 10.11
CA PHE A 278 17.05 9.53 11.44
C PHE A 278 18.50 9.63 11.92
N GLY A 279 19.43 9.97 11.06
CA GLY A 279 20.85 10.07 11.39
C GLY A 279 21.52 8.73 11.77
N ASP A 280 20.88 7.58 11.50
CA ASP A 280 21.43 6.26 11.87
C ASP A 280 22.62 5.88 10.97
N ARG A 281 23.77 6.50 11.28
CA ARG A 281 25.04 6.23 10.60
C ARG A 281 25.50 4.78 10.81
N ALA A 282 25.14 4.16 11.92
CA ALA A 282 25.55 2.78 12.20
C ALA A 282 24.80 1.79 11.29
N TYR A 283 23.51 1.99 11.07
CA TYR A 283 22.74 1.22 10.08
C TYR A 283 23.31 1.43 8.68
N LEU A 284 23.51 2.69 8.27
CA LEU A 284 24.05 3.01 6.96
C LEU A 284 25.43 2.38 6.72
N ALA A 285 26.30 2.35 7.74
CA ALA A 285 27.62 1.72 7.66
C ALA A 285 27.53 0.19 7.45
N ARG A 286 26.51 -0.48 7.99
CA ARG A 286 26.27 -1.91 7.71
C ARG A 286 25.92 -2.17 6.25
N GLN A 287 25.28 -1.21 5.58
CA GLN A 287 24.90 -1.32 4.16
C GLN A 287 26.06 -1.05 3.20
N LEU A 288 27.17 -0.48 3.68
CA LEU A 288 28.30 -0.07 2.84
C LEU A 288 28.82 -1.15 1.88
N PRO A 289 29.02 -2.42 2.28
CA PRO A 289 29.52 -3.45 1.36
C PRO A 289 28.56 -3.71 0.18
N TYR A 290 27.26 -3.65 0.43
CA TYR A 290 26.24 -3.82 -0.61
C TYR A 290 26.14 -2.58 -1.50
N LEU A 291 26.07 -1.38 -0.90
CA LEU A 291 26.04 -0.09 -1.58
C LEU A 291 27.21 0.06 -2.56
N LYS A 292 28.42 -0.31 -2.13
CA LYS A 292 29.62 -0.23 -2.97
C LYS A 292 29.46 -1.06 -4.24
N LYS A 293 29.11 -2.32 -4.12
CA LYS A 293 28.94 -3.23 -5.27
C LYS A 293 27.79 -2.81 -6.19
N LEU A 294 26.67 -2.40 -5.61
CA LEU A 294 25.53 -1.93 -6.38
C LEU A 294 25.86 -0.65 -7.14
N THR A 295 26.59 0.30 -6.52
CA THR A 295 27.01 1.53 -7.20
C THR A 295 28.04 1.23 -8.30
N GLU A 296 28.96 0.30 -8.09
CA GLU A 296 29.88 -0.18 -9.13
C GLU A 296 29.12 -0.79 -10.31
N ASN A 297 28.09 -1.62 -10.04
CA ASN A 297 27.22 -2.19 -11.06
C ASN A 297 26.49 -1.10 -11.86
N LEU A 298 25.88 -0.12 -11.20
CA LEU A 298 25.20 1.00 -11.86
C LEU A 298 26.18 1.83 -12.69
N SER A 299 27.37 2.16 -12.18
CA SER A 299 28.41 2.91 -12.90
C SER A 299 28.83 2.22 -14.20
N ALA A 300 28.91 0.88 -14.20
CA ALA A 300 29.21 0.09 -15.40
C ALA A 300 28.14 0.19 -16.50
N HIS A 301 26.92 0.60 -16.14
CA HIS A 301 25.82 0.80 -17.06
C HIS A 301 25.63 2.26 -17.51
N ILE A 302 26.65 3.10 -17.37
CA ILE A 302 26.67 4.45 -17.95
C ILE A 302 27.45 4.41 -19.26
N GLY A 303 26.77 4.68 -20.35
CA GLY A 303 27.37 4.75 -21.69
C GLY A 303 28.44 5.83 -21.84
N PRO A 304 29.22 5.79 -22.92
CA PRO A 304 30.29 6.78 -23.16
C PRO A 304 29.75 8.20 -23.37
N ASP A 305 28.51 8.32 -23.80
CA ASP A 305 27.77 9.58 -24.00
C ASP A 305 27.01 10.04 -22.75
N GLY A 306 27.13 9.29 -21.65
CA GLY A 306 26.43 9.55 -20.40
C GLY A 306 25.00 8.99 -20.36
N LYS A 307 24.58 8.23 -21.37
CA LYS A 307 23.27 7.58 -21.39
C LYS A 307 23.20 6.45 -20.39
N ASP A 308 22.06 6.31 -19.70
CA ASP A 308 21.73 5.10 -18.96
C ASP A 308 21.56 3.91 -19.90
N CYS A 309 22.33 2.86 -19.66
CA CYS A 309 22.36 1.62 -20.43
C CYS A 309 21.97 0.41 -19.57
N THR A 310 21.18 0.59 -18.49
CA THR A 310 20.66 -0.53 -17.72
C THR A 310 19.85 -1.48 -18.61
N PRO A 311 19.97 -2.80 -18.36
CA PRO A 311 19.46 -3.82 -19.28
C PRO A 311 17.94 -3.91 -19.30
N GLU A 312 17.44 -4.95 -19.94
CA GLU A 312 16.01 -5.27 -20.08
C GLU A 312 15.23 -5.14 -18.76
N ASN A 313 13.93 -5.02 -18.85
CA ASN A 313 13.01 -4.67 -17.78
C ASN A 313 13.18 -3.22 -17.28
N ARG A 314 13.39 -2.31 -18.23
CA ARG A 314 13.43 -0.86 -17.99
C ARG A 314 12.02 -0.38 -17.60
N PHE A 315 11.72 -0.47 -16.32
CA PHE A 315 10.42 -0.12 -15.75
C PHE A 315 10.53 1.19 -14.97
N LEU A 316 9.76 2.19 -15.35
CA LEU A 316 9.60 3.43 -14.59
C LEU A 316 8.30 3.39 -13.78
N ASP A 317 7.19 3.22 -14.49
CA ASP A 317 5.86 2.94 -13.96
C ASP A 317 4.99 2.30 -15.06
N TRP A 318 3.79 1.88 -14.71
CA TRP A 318 2.90 1.23 -15.65
C TRP A 318 2.39 2.16 -16.76
N PRO A 319 1.99 3.43 -16.50
CA PRO A 319 1.55 4.35 -17.53
C PRO A 319 2.59 4.65 -18.62
N THR A 320 3.87 4.66 -18.25
CA THR A 320 4.96 4.96 -19.21
C THR A 320 5.49 3.75 -19.96
N LYS A 321 5.14 2.51 -19.55
CA LYS A 321 5.68 1.26 -20.14
C LYS A 321 5.59 1.19 -21.66
N GLY A 322 4.60 1.85 -22.27
CA GLY A 322 4.40 1.91 -23.74
C GLY A 322 5.04 3.13 -24.41
N ASP A 323 5.74 3.99 -23.68
CA ASP A 323 6.38 5.23 -24.17
C ASP A 323 7.91 5.16 -23.94
N PRO A 324 8.69 4.73 -24.94
CA PRO A 324 10.14 4.59 -24.81
C PRO A 324 10.86 5.90 -24.44
N ALA A 325 10.39 7.05 -24.94
CA ALA A 325 10.99 8.34 -24.61
C ALA A 325 10.77 8.72 -23.14
N ALA A 326 9.56 8.45 -22.61
CA ALA A 326 9.26 8.65 -21.19
C ALA A 326 10.06 7.71 -20.29
N VAL A 327 10.17 6.44 -20.66
CA VAL A 327 11.00 5.45 -19.94
C VAL A 327 12.47 5.88 -19.92
N ASP A 328 13.02 6.28 -21.08
CA ASP A 328 14.44 6.70 -21.21
C ASP A 328 14.72 7.95 -20.36
N MET A 329 13.86 8.97 -20.44
CA MET A 329 13.98 10.19 -19.63
C MET A 329 13.86 9.90 -18.13
N GLY A 330 12.86 9.11 -17.71
CA GLY A 330 12.61 8.84 -16.31
C GLY A 330 13.71 7.99 -15.66
N ILE A 331 14.22 6.98 -16.35
CA ILE A 331 15.30 6.13 -15.84
C ILE A 331 16.63 6.90 -15.81
N GLN A 332 16.93 7.69 -16.84
CA GLN A 332 18.08 8.59 -16.81
C GLN A 332 18.06 9.50 -15.58
N ALA A 333 16.90 10.10 -15.32
CA ALA A 333 16.71 10.97 -14.16
C ALA A 333 16.88 10.22 -12.83
N LEU A 334 16.31 9.03 -12.71
CA LEU A 334 16.43 8.23 -11.49
C LEU A 334 17.88 7.76 -11.24
N HIS A 335 18.61 7.40 -12.30
CA HIS A 335 20.02 7.05 -12.17
C HIS A 335 20.86 8.24 -11.65
N ILE A 336 20.56 9.47 -12.11
CA ILE A 336 21.18 10.69 -11.58
C ILE A 336 20.87 10.87 -10.09
N LEU A 337 19.62 10.67 -9.68
CA LEU A 337 19.21 10.76 -8.27
C LEU A 337 19.93 9.72 -7.42
N ALA A 338 20.03 8.48 -7.90
CA ALA A 338 20.77 7.40 -7.22
C ALA A 338 22.27 7.68 -7.11
N ALA A 339 22.92 8.17 -8.18
CA ALA A 339 24.33 8.56 -8.15
C ALA A 339 24.59 9.71 -7.16
N ARG A 340 23.69 10.71 -7.12
CA ARG A 340 23.75 11.82 -6.16
C ARG A 340 23.57 11.34 -4.72
N ALA A 341 22.63 10.45 -4.48
CA ALA A 341 22.40 9.83 -3.17
C ALA A 341 23.63 9.01 -2.75
N SER A 342 24.21 8.21 -3.65
CA SER A 342 25.44 7.43 -3.40
C SER A 342 26.60 8.33 -2.97
N SER A 343 26.85 9.43 -3.69
CA SER A 343 27.91 10.37 -3.33
C SER A 343 27.74 10.92 -1.91
N ARG A 344 26.52 11.33 -1.55
CA ARG A 344 26.21 11.85 -0.21
C ARG A 344 26.37 10.79 0.88
N ILE A 345 25.90 9.56 0.63
CA ILE A 345 26.06 8.43 1.55
C ILE A 345 27.53 8.12 1.79
N PHE A 346 28.33 7.97 0.72
CA PHE A 346 29.75 7.66 0.84
C PHE A 346 30.52 8.76 1.58
N ARG A 347 30.20 10.03 1.34
CA ARG A 347 30.78 11.15 2.07
C ARG A 347 30.42 11.11 3.56
N ALA A 348 29.17 10.81 3.91
CA ALA A 348 28.72 10.65 5.29
C ALA A 348 29.44 9.49 6.01
N LEU A 349 29.85 8.45 5.28
CA LEU A 349 30.60 7.32 5.80
C LEU A 349 32.10 7.54 5.84
N GLY A 350 32.63 8.60 5.19
CA GLY A 350 34.08 8.90 5.09
C GLY A 350 34.75 8.20 3.91
N GLU A 351 34.00 7.66 2.97
CA GLU A 351 34.47 6.94 1.77
C GLU A 351 34.68 7.93 0.60
N GLU A 352 35.61 8.85 0.74
CA GLU A 352 35.75 10.01 -0.17
C GLU A 352 36.04 9.62 -1.62
N ALA A 353 36.82 8.56 -1.87
CA ALA A 353 37.10 8.09 -3.23
C ALA A 353 35.81 7.56 -3.93
N LEU A 354 34.96 6.85 -3.19
CA LEU A 354 33.66 6.36 -3.71
C LEU A 354 32.69 7.53 -3.92
N ALA A 355 32.71 8.52 -3.03
CA ALA A 355 31.89 9.72 -3.17
C ALA A 355 32.25 10.50 -4.45
N GLN A 356 33.57 10.69 -4.73
CA GLN A 356 34.03 11.35 -5.94
C GLN A 356 33.70 10.56 -7.22
N GLN A 357 33.79 9.22 -7.17
CA GLN A 357 33.38 8.39 -8.30
C GLN A 357 31.87 8.56 -8.60
N ALA A 358 31.02 8.49 -7.59
CA ALA A 358 29.59 8.68 -7.75
C ALA A 358 29.23 10.10 -8.23
N GLU A 359 29.98 11.10 -7.84
CA GLU A 359 29.86 12.48 -8.32
C GLU A 359 30.27 12.62 -9.80
N SER A 360 31.33 11.92 -10.21
CA SER A 360 31.73 11.81 -11.61
C SER A 360 30.67 11.14 -12.45
N ASP A 361 30.08 10.05 -11.95
CA ASP A 361 29.00 9.35 -12.63
C ASP A 361 27.75 10.23 -12.76
N CYS A 362 27.36 10.95 -11.72
CA CYS A 362 26.30 11.95 -11.78
C CYS A 362 26.56 13.01 -12.86
N THR A 363 27.81 13.50 -12.93
CA THR A 363 28.22 14.50 -13.95
C THR A 363 28.13 13.93 -15.37
N ARG A 364 28.58 12.68 -15.58
CA ARG A 364 28.46 11.99 -16.89
C ARG A 364 27.01 11.81 -17.29
N LEU A 365 26.17 11.32 -16.39
CA LEU A 365 24.73 11.12 -16.64
C LEU A 365 24.03 12.44 -16.99
N LEU A 366 24.42 13.55 -16.38
CA LEU A 366 23.87 14.88 -16.69
C LEU A 366 24.27 15.41 -18.08
N GLN A 367 25.24 14.81 -18.78
CA GLN A 367 25.63 15.21 -20.14
C GLN A 367 24.65 14.70 -21.19
N TYR A 368 24.03 13.54 -20.97
CA TYR A 368 23.03 13.00 -21.87
C TYR A 368 21.73 13.81 -21.80
N ARG A 369 21.15 14.05 -22.97
CA ARG A 369 19.86 14.74 -23.09
C ARG A 369 18.84 13.80 -23.70
N PRO A 370 17.95 13.21 -22.89
CA PRO A 370 16.86 12.37 -23.39
C PRO A 370 15.97 13.12 -24.38
N GLU A 371 15.33 12.37 -25.28
CA GLU A 371 14.32 12.92 -26.17
C GLU A 371 13.15 13.51 -25.35
N HIS A 372 12.59 14.61 -25.86
CA HIS A 372 11.45 15.27 -25.21
C HIS A 372 10.22 14.34 -25.22
N CYS A 373 9.57 14.22 -24.07
CA CYS A 373 8.30 13.50 -23.93
C CYS A 373 7.27 14.35 -23.18
N ALA A 374 5.99 14.02 -23.34
CA ALA A 374 4.87 14.70 -22.68
C ALA A 374 4.45 14.03 -21.36
N SER A 375 5.17 13.01 -20.90
CA SER A 375 4.89 12.29 -19.67
C SER A 375 5.17 13.18 -18.45
N LYS A 376 4.16 13.43 -17.62
CA LYS A 376 4.32 14.14 -16.34
C LYS A 376 5.27 13.42 -15.41
N GLN A 377 5.22 12.08 -15.38
CA GLN A 377 6.01 11.22 -14.54
C GLN A 377 7.51 11.35 -14.84
N ALA A 378 7.85 11.21 -16.12
CA ALA A 378 9.24 11.35 -16.57
C ALA A 378 9.76 12.79 -16.41
N ALA A 379 8.95 13.80 -16.79
CA ALA A 379 9.31 15.20 -16.63
C ALA A 379 9.51 15.60 -15.17
N ALA A 380 8.72 15.06 -14.25
CA ALA A 380 8.87 15.30 -12.82
C ALA A 380 10.22 14.80 -12.29
N LEU A 381 10.58 13.54 -12.59
CA LEU A 381 11.89 13.03 -12.21
C LEU A 381 13.03 13.80 -12.88
N ALA A 382 12.89 14.16 -14.15
CA ALA A 382 13.89 14.94 -14.89
C ALA A 382 14.10 16.33 -14.26
N ALA A 383 13.04 16.98 -13.80
CA ALA A 383 13.13 18.25 -13.06
C ALA A 383 13.83 18.05 -11.70
N LEU A 384 13.47 17.03 -10.93
CA LEU A 384 14.10 16.72 -9.64
C LEU A 384 15.60 16.33 -9.79
N ALA A 385 15.94 15.68 -10.88
CA ALA A 385 17.33 15.32 -11.21
C ALA A 385 18.16 16.49 -11.78
N GLY A 386 17.53 17.60 -12.19
CA GLY A 386 18.19 18.73 -12.82
C GLY A 386 18.50 18.53 -14.31
N LEU A 387 17.83 17.58 -14.97
CA LEU A 387 17.84 17.42 -16.42
C LEU A 387 16.96 18.45 -17.14
N LEU A 388 15.88 18.85 -16.48
CA LEU A 388 14.97 19.92 -16.91
C LEU A 388 14.96 21.02 -15.84
N ASP A 389 14.76 22.25 -16.25
CA ASP A 389 14.42 23.32 -15.32
C ASP A 389 13.03 23.05 -14.73
N ALA A 390 12.88 23.20 -13.41
CA ALA A 390 11.63 22.84 -12.73
C ALA A 390 10.48 23.77 -13.13
N SER A 391 10.73 25.07 -13.29
CA SER A 391 9.72 26.05 -13.71
C SER A 391 9.26 25.77 -15.15
N ASP A 392 10.21 25.53 -16.06
CA ASP A 392 9.91 25.20 -17.46
C ASP A 392 9.13 23.88 -17.56
N ALA A 393 9.53 22.85 -16.83
CA ALA A 393 8.83 21.55 -16.79
C ALA A 393 7.41 21.73 -16.24
N ASN A 394 7.24 22.55 -15.20
CA ASN A 394 5.91 22.83 -14.65
C ASN A 394 5.02 23.54 -15.66
N GLU A 395 5.50 24.64 -16.28
CA GLU A 395 4.74 25.43 -17.25
C GLU A 395 4.38 24.63 -18.51
N THR A 396 5.32 23.81 -19.00
CA THR A 396 5.16 23.14 -20.30
C THR A 396 4.53 21.76 -20.22
N ILE A 397 4.62 21.06 -19.09
CA ILE A 397 4.19 19.67 -18.95
C ILE A 397 3.35 19.42 -17.71
N LEU A 398 3.87 19.70 -16.48
CA LEU A 398 3.28 19.16 -15.25
C LEU A 398 1.89 19.71 -14.98
N LYS A 399 1.68 21.02 -15.08
CA LYS A 399 0.39 21.66 -14.79
C LYS A 399 -0.64 21.52 -15.92
N LYS A 400 -0.22 21.14 -17.15
CA LYS A 400 -1.14 21.03 -18.28
C LYS A 400 -2.23 19.97 -18.03
N GLY A 401 -3.48 20.37 -18.19
CA GLY A 401 -4.63 19.51 -17.93
C GLY A 401 -4.85 19.18 -16.44
N GLY A 402 -4.24 19.91 -15.52
CA GLY A 402 -4.37 19.69 -14.08
C GLY A 402 -3.94 18.27 -13.69
N ALA A 403 -4.76 17.59 -12.90
CA ALA A 403 -4.49 16.23 -12.43
C ALA A 403 -4.73 15.11 -13.47
N ALA A 404 -5.17 15.46 -14.70
CA ALA A 404 -5.29 14.45 -15.76
C ALA A 404 -3.92 13.89 -16.14
N GLY A 405 -3.83 12.56 -16.29
CA GLY A 405 -2.59 11.85 -16.62
C GLY A 405 -1.66 11.60 -15.41
N LEU A 406 -2.07 11.90 -14.19
CA LEU A 406 -1.40 11.41 -12.99
C LEU A 406 -1.59 9.89 -12.85
N CYS A 407 -0.71 9.26 -12.08
CA CYS A 407 -0.88 7.92 -11.54
C CYS A 407 -0.57 7.94 -10.03
N CYS A 408 -1.00 6.92 -9.32
CA CYS A 408 -0.90 6.88 -7.87
C CYS A 408 0.56 6.89 -7.38
N PHE A 409 1.44 6.14 -8.04
CA PHE A 409 2.87 6.05 -7.69
C PHE A 409 3.61 7.35 -8.02
N MET A 410 3.75 7.65 -9.30
CA MET A 410 4.60 8.77 -9.76
C MET A 410 3.97 10.14 -9.55
N GLY A 411 2.69 10.19 -9.20
CA GLY A 411 2.01 11.43 -8.83
C GLY A 411 2.67 12.14 -7.65
N TYR A 412 3.24 11.40 -6.71
CA TYR A 412 4.04 11.98 -5.62
C TYR A 412 5.22 12.82 -6.14
N TYR A 413 5.95 12.31 -7.13
CA TYR A 413 7.09 13.05 -7.73
C TYR A 413 6.64 14.25 -8.55
N VAL A 414 5.45 14.18 -9.17
CA VAL A 414 4.85 15.35 -9.83
C VAL A 414 4.60 16.47 -8.82
N LEU A 415 4.04 16.14 -7.64
CA LEU A 415 3.86 17.10 -6.57
C LEU A 415 5.19 17.66 -6.04
N LEU A 416 6.23 16.82 -5.92
CA LEU A 416 7.58 17.27 -5.52
C LEU A 416 8.19 18.23 -6.55
N ALA A 417 8.05 17.93 -7.85
CA ALA A 417 8.55 18.78 -8.93
C ALA A 417 7.80 20.11 -9.02
N GLN A 418 6.49 20.12 -8.79
CA GLN A 418 5.72 21.36 -8.67
C GLN A 418 6.17 22.20 -7.46
N ALA A 419 6.47 21.59 -6.32
CA ALA A 419 7.03 22.30 -5.18
C ALA A 419 8.41 22.86 -5.50
N ALA A 420 9.27 22.14 -6.24
CA ALA A 420 10.55 22.66 -6.71
C ALA A 420 10.40 23.85 -7.67
N ALA A 421 9.32 23.90 -8.44
CA ALA A 421 8.91 25.03 -9.28
C ALA A 421 8.19 26.13 -8.48
N GLN A 422 8.01 26.00 -7.17
CA GLN A 422 7.25 26.89 -6.27
C GLN A 422 5.75 27.00 -6.61
N ASP A 423 5.21 26.04 -7.37
CA ASP A 423 3.77 25.97 -7.69
C ASP A 423 3.00 25.13 -6.65
N TYR A 424 2.99 25.59 -5.41
CA TYR A 424 2.26 24.93 -4.32
C TYR A 424 0.75 24.91 -4.54
N ALA A 425 0.21 25.97 -5.15
CA ALA A 425 -1.23 26.06 -5.44
C ALA A 425 -1.66 24.99 -6.44
N GLY A 426 -0.91 24.83 -7.55
CA GLY A 426 -1.15 23.78 -8.54
C GLY A 426 -1.05 22.38 -7.95
N ALA A 427 -0.06 22.12 -7.08
CA ALA A 427 0.08 20.86 -6.38
C ALA A 427 -1.12 20.56 -5.45
N LEU A 428 -1.59 21.56 -4.68
CA LEU A 428 -2.78 21.41 -3.84
C LEU A 428 -4.05 21.13 -4.65
N ASP A 429 -4.20 21.75 -5.81
CA ASP A 429 -5.34 21.50 -6.70
C ASP A 429 -5.28 20.08 -7.30
N MET A 430 -4.09 19.58 -7.63
CA MET A 430 -3.91 18.18 -8.03
C MET A 430 -4.25 17.20 -6.92
N LEU A 431 -3.84 17.49 -5.67
CA LEU A 431 -4.21 16.69 -4.50
C LEU A 431 -5.72 16.60 -4.32
N ARG A 432 -6.41 17.74 -4.35
CA ARG A 432 -7.87 17.81 -4.23
C ARG A 432 -8.60 17.05 -5.34
N ALA A 433 -8.09 17.16 -6.57
CA ALA A 433 -8.72 16.51 -7.71
C ALA A 433 -8.48 14.99 -7.68
N TYR A 434 -7.24 14.54 -7.58
CA TYR A 434 -6.85 13.16 -7.79
C TYR A 434 -7.12 12.30 -6.54
N TRP A 435 -6.44 12.55 -5.42
CA TRP A 435 -6.66 11.80 -4.18
C TRP A 435 -8.02 12.09 -3.56
N GLY A 436 -8.48 13.34 -3.63
CA GLY A 436 -9.84 13.68 -3.29
C GLY A 436 -10.89 13.00 -4.17
N GLY A 437 -10.54 12.65 -5.41
CA GLY A 437 -11.36 11.82 -6.31
C GLY A 437 -11.61 10.43 -5.76
N MET A 438 -10.57 9.74 -5.32
CA MET A 438 -10.70 8.43 -4.67
C MET A 438 -11.58 8.50 -3.40
N LEU A 439 -11.40 9.53 -2.56
CA LEU A 439 -12.23 9.72 -1.37
C LEU A 439 -13.71 9.95 -1.71
N ARG A 440 -14.03 10.64 -2.80
CA ARG A 440 -15.42 10.81 -3.28
C ARG A 440 -16.04 9.50 -3.77
N LEU A 441 -15.22 8.56 -4.22
CA LEU A 441 -15.65 7.21 -4.61
C LEU A 441 -15.68 6.23 -3.43
N GLY A 442 -15.55 6.71 -2.19
CA GLY A 442 -15.69 5.88 -0.99
C GLY A 442 -14.40 5.26 -0.48
N ALA A 443 -13.23 5.67 -0.99
CA ALA A 443 -11.94 5.19 -0.54
C ALA A 443 -11.72 5.47 0.94
N THR A 444 -11.21 4.47 1.67
CA THR A 444 -10.75 4.57 3.05
C THR A 444 -9.24 4.34 3.17
N THR A 445 -8.64 3.89 2.08
CA THR A 445 -7.22 3.75 1.80
C THR A 445 -6.98 4.22 0.37
N PHE A 446 -5.74 4.51 -0.01
CA PHE A 446 -5.44 4.91 -1.38
C PHE A 446 -5.19 3.70 -2.28
N TRP A 447 -5.64 3.84 -3.53
CA TRP A 447 -5.71 2.78 -4.52
C TRP A 447 -4.41 2.65 -5.31
N GLU A 448 -4.18 1.47 -5.83
CA GLU A 448 -3.02 1.14 -6.66
C GLU A 448 -3.00 1.89 -7.99
N ASP A 449 -4.16 2.06 -8.63
CA ASP A 449 -4.34 2.83 -9.85
C ASP A 449 -5.61 3.68 -9.76
N PHE A 450 -5.62 4.84 -10.41
CA PHE A 450 -6.78 5.72 -10.50
C PHE A 450 -6.68 6.63 -11.73
N ASP A 451 -7.83 6.93 -12.33
CA ASP A 451 -7.94 7.94 -13.40
C ASP A 451 -9.19 8.78 -13.11
N LEU A 452 -9.08 10.11 -13.21
CA LEU A 452 -10.19 11.03 -12.96
C LEU A 452 -11.44 10.71 -13.80
N ARG A 453 -11.27 10.15 -14.99
CA ARG A 453 -12.38 9.73 -15.87
C ARG A 453 -13.23 8.62 -15.27
N TRP A 454 -12.70 7.85 -14.31
CA TRP A 454 -13.46 6.80 -13.63
C TRP A 454 -14.57 7.35 -12.74
N MET A 455 -14.52 8.64 -12.41
CA MET A 455 -15.56 9.28 -11.60
C MET A 455 -16.86 9.54 -12.38
N GLU A 456 -16.81 9.45 -13.71
CA GLU A 456 -17.98 9.73 -14.54
C GLU A 456 -19.03 8.62 -14.36
N ASN A 457 -20.18 8.98 -13.82
CA ASN A 457 -21.31 8.09 -13.55
C ASN A 457 -20.95 6.84 -12.71
N ALA A 458 -19.92 6.90 -11.88
CA ALA A 458 -19.46 5.79 -11.06
C ALA A 458 -20.20 5.69 -9.72
N ALA A 459 -20.53 4.46 -9.34
CA ALA A 459 -20.95 4.16 -7.97
C ALA A 459 -19.73 4.18 -7.04
N PRO A 460 -19.85 4.76 -5.82
CA PRO A 460 -18.84 4.56 -4.78
C PRO A 460 -18.67 3.08 -4.43
N ILE A 461 -17.47 2.70 -3.98
CA ILE A 461 -17.12 1.29 -3.68
C ILE A 461 -17.84 0.72 -2.45
N ASP A 462 -18.46 1.56 -1.64
CA ASP A 462 -19.11 1.21 -0.36
C ASP A 462 -20.57 0.78 -0.49
N ARG A 463 -21.07 0.69 -1.70
CA ARG A 463 -22.42 0.19 -1.98
C ARG A 463 -22.49 -0.53 -3.33
N LEU A 464 -23.58 -1.27 -3.52
CA LEU A 464 -23.87 -1.85 -4.83
C LEU A 464 -24.33 -0.76 -5.82
N PRO A 465 -23.89 -0.80 -7.10
CA PRO A 465 -24.32 0.13 -8.13
C PRO A 465 -25.84 0.09 -8.35
N ARG A 466 -26.43 1.26 -8.59
CA ARG A 466 -27.82 1.38 -9.04
C ARG A 466 -27.90 1.16 -10.55
N ALA A 467 -29.11 0.97 -11.05
CA ALA A 467 -29.30 0.84 -12.49
C ALA A 467 -28.74 2.07 -13.26
N GLY A 468 -27.86 1.82 -14.20
CA GLY A 468 -27.19 2.84 -15.00
C GLY A 468 -25.92 3.44 -14.40
N GLU A 469 -25.55 3.12 -13.16
CA GLU A 469 -24.24 3.49 -12.59
C GLU A 469 -23.16 2.49 -12.99
N ILE A 470 -21.93 2.98 -13.08
CA ILE A 470 -20.74 2.15 -13.39
C ILE A 470 -20.15 1.66 -12.07
N ASP A 471 -19.90 0.36 -11.98
CA ASP A 471 -19.07 -0.21 -10.92
C ASP A 471 -17.61 0.15 -11.19
N VAL A 472 -17.06 1.08 -10.42
CA VAL A 472 -15.70 1.58 -10.63
C VAL A 472 -14.65 0.50 -10.48
N HIS A 473 -14.80 -0.39 -9.49
CA HIS A 473 -13.83 -1.43 -9.19
C HIS A 473 -13.89 -2.59 -10.20
N ALA A 474 -15.09 -3.03 -10.58
CA ALA A 474 -15.25 -4.10 -11.57
C ALA A 474 -14.86 -3.70 -12.99
N THR A 475 -15.04 -2.42 -13.33
CA THR A 475 -15.00 -1.94 -14.72
C THR A 475 -13.62 -1.43 -15.13
N TYR A 476 -12.95 -0.73 -14.22
CA TYR A 476 -11.75 0.01 -14.56
C TYR A 476 -10.47 -0.69 -14.11
N GLY A 477 -9.35 -0.07 -14.42
CA GLY A 477 -8.01 -0.56 -14.21
C GLY A 477 -7.29 -0.87 -15.52
N LYS A 478 -5.96 -0.81 -15.49
CA LYS A 478 -5.09 -1.04 -16.64
C LYS A 478 -4.00 -2.03 -16.29
N HIS A 479 -3.30 -2.50 -17.31
CA HIS A 479 -2.15 -3.40 -17.15
C HIS A 479 -2.54 -4.69 -16.40
N CYS A 480 -1.90 -4.99 -15.29
CA CYS A 480 -2.21 -6.12 -14.41
C CYS A 480 -3.33 -5.81 -13.40
N TYR A 481 -3.80 -4.56 -13.30
CA TYR A 481 -4.75 -4.06 -12.30
C TYR A 481 -6.17 -3.92 -12.85
N ARG A 482 -6.69 -4.92 -13.52
CA ARG A 482 -8.01 -4.86 -14.15
C ARG A 482 -9.09 -5.38 -13.21
N GLY A 483 -10.18 -4.60 -13.08
CA GLY A 483 -11.33 -4.99 -12.30
C GLY A 483 -10.95 -5.32 -10.86
N PHE A 484 -11.56 -6.34 -10.28
CA PHE A 484 -11.34 -6.73 -8.88
C PHE A 484 -9.95 -7.27 -8.55
N ARG A 485 -9.06 -7.42 -9.53
CA ARG A 485 -7.64 -7.67 -9.27
C ARG A 485 -6.90 -6.41 -8.80
N HIS A 486 -7.42 -5.24 -9.12
CA HIS A 486 -6.93 -3.95 -8.65
C HIS A 486 -7.02 -3.86 -7.12
N SER A 487 -5.94 -3.46 -6.45
CA SER A 487 -5.93 -3.26 -5.01
C SER A 487 -6.42 -1.86 -4.64
N LEU A 488 -7.29 -1.78 -3.64
CA LEU A 488 -7.79 -0.50 -3.11
C LEU A 488 -7.03 -0.04 -1.84
N CYS A 489 -5.99 -0.79 -1.44
CA CYS A 489 -5.05 -0.39 -0.39
C CYS A 489 -3.63 -0.65 -0.87
N HIS A 490 -2.94 0.39 -1.35
CA HIS A 490 -1.60 0.28 -1.91
C HIS A 490 -0.69 1.42 -1.44
N GLY A 491 0.44 1.06 -0.84
CA GLY A 491 1.29 1.99 -0.13
C GLY A 491 1.92 3.07 -1.00
N TRP A 492 2.30 2.76 -2.23
CA TRP A 492 2.90 3.75 -3.15
C TRP A 492 2.02 4.97 -3.43
N ALA A 493 0.71 4.89 -3.15
CA ALA A 493 -0.23 6.00 -3.33
C ALA A 493 -0.26 6.99 -2.15
N SER A 494 0.48 6.72 -1.07
CA SER A 494 0.42 7.46 0.20
C SER A 494 1.23 8.77 0.21
N GLY A 495 2.08 9.01 -0.79
CA GLY A 495 3.00 10.16 -0.86
C GLY A 495 2.40 11.54 -0.53
N PRO A 496 1.11 11.85 -0.80
CA PRO A 496 0.47 13.10 -0.38
C PRO A 496 0.60 13.42 1.10
N THR A 497 0.60 12.44 1.97
CA THR A 497 0.77 12.63 3.42
C THR A 497 2.13 13.24 3.75
N ALA A 498 3.19 12.70 3.18
CA ALA A 498 4.55 13.24 3.31
C ALA A 498 4.66 14.64 2.67
N TRP A 499 4.07 14.82 1.48
CA TRP A 499 4.09 16.09 0.78
C TRP A 499 3.40 17.21 1.58
N LEU A 500 2.22 16.95 2.13
CA LEU A 500 1.47 17.90 2.96
C LEU A 500 2.25 18.25 4.23
N THR A 501 2.86 17.28 4.89
CA THR A 501 3.72 17.51 6.06
C THR A 501 4.90 18.41 5.70
N ARG A 502 5.57 18.14 4.59
CA ARG A 502 6.76 18.88 4.20
C ARG A 502 6.44 20.30 3.73
N PHE A 503 5.48 20.46 2.81
CA PHE A 503 5.31 21.73 2.09
C PHE A 503 4.18 22.61 2.60
N VAL A 504 3.20 22.07 3.34
CA VAL A 504 2.15 22.87 3.97
C VAL A 504 2.53 23.25 5.41
N LEU A 505 3.10 22.30 6.17
CA LEU A 505 3.62 22.61 7.51
C LEU A 505 5.03 23.24 7.48
N GLY A 506 5.75 23.13 6.36
CA GLY A 506 7.08 23.71 6.20
C GLY A 506 8.18 22.93 6.94
N VAL A 507 8.01 21.62 7.11
CA VAL A 507 9.03 20.75 7.77
C VAL A 507 10.04 20.31 6.74
N GLU A 508 11.26 20.82 6.83
CA GLU A 508 12.37 20.46 5.94
C GLU A 508 13.54 19.89 6.74
N ILE A 509 14.10 18.79 6.24
CA ILE A 509 15.26 18.13 6.85
C ILE A 509 16.52 18.70 6.21
N LEU A 510 17.28 19.48 6.96
CA LEU A 510 18.50 20.12 6.49
C LEU A 510 19.76 19.30 6.82
N GLU A 511 19.75 18.58 7.94
CA GLU A 511 20.88 17.78 8.41
C GLU A 511 20.40 16.37 8.85
N PRO A 512 21.29 15.35 8.81
CA PRO A 512 20.94 14.01 9.25
C PRO A 512 20.47 13.97 10.70
N GLY A 513 19.33 13.29 10.93
CA GLY A 513 18.75 13.11 12.26
C GLY A 513 17.84 14.24 12.72
N CYS A 514 17.51 15.20 11.89
CA CYS A 514 16.59 16.30 12.21
C CYS A 514 16.93 17.05 13.51
N MET A 515 18.20 17.17 13.86
CA MET A 515 18.65 17.84 15.07
C MET A 515 18.95 19.31 14.85
#